data_4b5f9618d1ca67cd6a5227b45e492d92
#
_entry.id   4b5f9618d1ca67cd6a5227b45e492d92
#
_cell.length_a   1.000
_cell.length_b   1.000
_cell.length_c   1.000
_cell.angle_alpha   90.00
_cell.angle_beta   90.00
_cell.angle_gamma   90.00
#
_symmetry.space_group_name_H-M   'P 1'
#
loop_
_entity.id
_entity.type
_entity.pdbx_description
1 polymer ?
#
loop_
_entity_poly.entity_id
_entity_poly.type
_entity_poly.pdbx_seq_one_letter_code
_entity_poly.pdbx_strand_id
1 'polypeptide(L)'
;TERKSYLQENGNFLLVKRFTSKEEPRRLQCGIYLKKKFDKFKYISTHNKVNFIKCDSPCVTYGLYVLLNSSLYDCYYRILNGSTQVNSTEINQMPIPERQVIEEMGRELMHHELSEVNCDKILSRWIS
;
A
#
# COMPACT_ATOMS: atom_id res chain seq x y z
N THR A 1 9.36 -11.47 25.04
CA THR A 1 8.00 -11.02 25.30
C THR A 1 7.73 -9.65 24.70
N GLU A 2 8.37 -8.58 25.16
CA GLU A 2 8.20 -7.27 24.54
C GLU A 2 8.67 -7.25 23.09
N ARG A 3 9.75 -7.98 22.78
CA ARG A 3 10.27 -8.08 21.42
C ARG A 3 9.28 -8.73 20.47
N LYS A 4 8.43 -9.63 20.96
CA LYS A 4 7.43 -10.30 20.13
C LYS A 4 6.37 -9.35 19.62
N SER A 5 6.10 -8.25 20.33
CA SER A 5 5.10 -7.27 19.90
C SER A 5 5.54 -6.51 18.64
N TYR A 6 6.84 -6.49 18.36
CA TYR A 6 7.37 -5.86 17.14
C TYR A 6 7.66 -6.85 16.02
N LEU A 7 7.37 -8.13 16.25
CA LEU A 7 7.57 -9.17 15.25
C LEU A 7 6.23 -9.57 14.66
N GLN A 8 6.21 -9.76 13.37
CA GLN A 8 5.04 -10.21 12.64
C GLN A 8 5.43 -11.39 11.78
N GLU A 9 4.51 -12.36 11.65
CA GLU A 9 4.73 -13.50 10.78
C GLU A 9 4.98 -13.04 9.36
N ASN A 10 5.96 -13.64 8.69
CA ASN A 10 6.33 -13.25 7.34
C ASN A 10 5.14 -13.44 6.39
N GLY A 11 5.01 -12.53 5.44
CA GLY A 11 3.91 -12.55 4.48
C GLY A 11 4.12 -11.49 3.41
N ASN A 12 3.07 -11.21 2.67
CA ASN A 12 3.08 -10.13 1.67
C ASN A 12 2.45 -8.89 2.29
N PHE A 13 3.12 -7.76 2.19
CA PHE A 13 2.64 -6.52 2.81
C PHE A 13 2.74 -5.35 1.85
N LEU A 14 1.71 -4.51 1.86
CA LEU A 14 1.83 -3.17 1.34
C LEU A 14 2.26 -2.29 2.50
N LEU A 15 3.34 -1.56 2.31
CA LEU A 15 3.90 -0.67 3.32
C LEU A 15 3.47 0.75 2.99
N VAL A 16 2.94 1.46 3.98
CA VAL A 16 2.53 2.85 3.80
C VAL A 16 3.21 3.70 4.86
N LYS A 17 3.98 4.68 4.42
CA LYS A 17 4.71 5.55 5.33
C LYS A 17 3.74 6.29 6.24
N ARG A 18 4.00 6.26 7.54
CA ARG A 18 3.08 6.80 8.54
C ARG A 18 3.16 8.31 8.71
N PHE A 19 4.35 8.89 8.52
CA PHE A 19 4.54 10.33 8.71
C PHE A 19 4.91 10.98 7.39
N THR A 20 3.99 11.79 6.86
CA THR A 20 4.19 12.59 5.67
C THR A 20 3.56 13.95 5.92
N SER A 21 4.02 14.98 5.23
CA SER A 21 3.48 16.33 5.39
C SER A 21 2.69 16.76 4.16
N LYS A 22 1.86 17.79 4.35
CA LYS A 22 1.05 18.35 3.26
C LYS A 22 1.92 18.95 2.15
N GLU A 23 3.13 19.37 2.50
CA GLU A 23 4.06 20.01 1.57
C GLU A 23 4.80 18.99 0.70
N GLU A 24 4.79 17.72 1.08
CA GLU A 24 5.39 16.68 0.25
C GLU A 24 4.54 16.43 -0.99
N PRO A 25 5.16 16.01 -2.12
CA PRO A 25 4.40 15.74 -3.35
C PRO A 25 3.29 14.73 -3.17
N ARG A 26 3.46 13.77 -2.26
CA ARG A 26 2.46 12.76 -1.97
C ARG A 26 2.31 12.56 -0.47
N ARG A 27 1.04 12.39 -0.04
CA ARG A 27 0.74 11.98 1.33
C ARG A 27 0.83 10.45 1.46
N LEU A 28 0.34 9.72 0.47
CA LEU A 28 0.39 8.27 0.47
C LEU A 28 1.68 7.83 -0.23
N GLN A 29 2.65 7.37 0.55
CA GLN A 29 3.95 6.91 0.06
C GLN A 29 4.07 5.43 0.41
N CYS A 30 4.07 4.59 -0.62
CA CYS A 30 3.92 3.15 -0.47
C CYS A 30 5.13 2.36 -0.95
N GLY A 31 5.28 1.15 -0.40
CA GLY A 31 6.27 0.19 -0.84
C GLY A 31 5.68 -1.21 -0.81
N ILE A 32 6.33 -2.13 -1.49
CA ILE A 32 5.88 -3.52 -1.59
C ILE A 32 6.89 -4.44 -0.95
N TYR A 33 6.42 -5.32 -0.07
CA TYR A 33 7.21 -6.39 0.53
C TYR A 33 6.60 -7.74 0.15
N LEU A 34 7.41 -8.61 -0.45
CA LEU A 34 6.95 -9.93 -0.88
C LEU A 34 7.68 -11.02 -0.10
N LYS A 35 6.90 -11.92 0.49
CA LYS A 35 7.42 -13.04 1.28
C LYS A 35 8.42 -13.89 0.48
N LYS A 36 8.13 -14.16 -0.79
CA LYS A 36 8.97 -15.05 -1.61
C LYS A 36 10.39 -14.55 -1.80
N LYS A 37 10.63 -13.25 -1.64
CA LYS A 37 11.98 -12.69 -1.73
C LYS A 37 12.76 -12.83 -0.43
N PHE A 38 12.07 -13.13 0.67
CA PHE A 38 12.64 -13.25 2.00
C PHE A 38 12.11 -14.49 2.72
N ASP A 39 11.89 -15.58 1.97
CA ASP A 39 11.20 -16.77 2.46
C ASP A 39 11.97 -17.53 3.53
N LYS A 40 13.27 -17.29 3.68
CA LYS A 40 14.07 -17.90 4.74
C LYS A 40 13.74 -17.33 6.13
N PHE A 41 13.04 -16.21 6.20
CA PHE A 41 12.69 -15.58 7.48
C PHE A 41 11.27 -15.98 7.88
N LYS A 42 11.11 -16.46 9.11
CA LYS A 42 9.81 -16.81 9.64
C LYS A 42 9.04 -15.56 10.12
N TYR A 43 9.79 -14.61 10.67
CA TYR A 43 9.21 -13.38 11.19
C TYR A 43 9.92 -12.16 10.62
N ILE A 44 9.18 -11.06 10.53
CA ILE A 44 9.76 -9.77 10.14
C ILE A 44 9.51 -8.77 11.27
N SER A 45 10.38 -7.78 11.36
CA SER A 45 10.23 -6.72 12.34
C SER A 45 9.34 -5.63 11.78
N THR A 46 8.33 -5.23 12.54
CA THR A 46 7.48 -4.10 12.17
C THR A 46 8.05 -2.83 12.80
N HIS A 47 7.72 -1.69 12.20
CA HIS A 47 8.22 -0.40 12.65
C HIS A 47 7.06 0.59 12.81
N ASN A 48 7.08 1.38 13.88
CA ASN A 48 5.98 2.28 14.17
C ASN A 48 5.88 3.48 13.21
N LYS A 49 6.87 3.68 12.35
CA LYS A 49 6.85 4.73 11.32
C LYS A 49 6.24 4.27 9.99
N VAL A 50 5.84 3.02 9.92
CA VAL A 50 5.29 2.42 8.71
C VAL A 50 4.02 1.64 9.06
N ASN A 51 2.97 1.85 8.28
CA ASN A 51 1.76 1.02 8.34
C ASN A 51 1.99 -0.23 7.50
N PHE A 52 1.69 -1.40 8.06
CA PHE A 52 1.82 -2.69 7.37
C PHE A 52 0.44 -3.23 7.04
N ILE A 53 0.11 -3.32 5.76
CA ILE A 53 -1.17 -3.88 5.31
C ILE A 53 -0.90 -5.28 4.79
N LYS A 54 -1.40 -6.29 5.51
CA LYS A 54 -1.19 -7.68 5.15
C LYS A 54 -2.04 -8.05 3.93
N CYS A 55 -1.40 -8.70 2.96
CA CYS A 55 -2.07 -9.17 1.74
C CYS A 55 -1.84 -10.68 1.60
N ASP A 56 -2.84 -11.39 1.08
CA ASP A 56 -2.74 -12.84 0.97
C ASP A 56 -2.06 -13.30 -0.33
N SER A 57 -1.75 -12.39 -1.23
CA SER A 57 -1.05 -12.75 -2.46
C SER A 57 -0.27 -11.55 -3.02
N PRO A 58 0.77 -11.81 -3.85
CA PRO A 58 1.47 -10.72 -4.53
C PRO A 58 0.55 -9.88 -5.42
N CYS A 59 -0.42 -10.52 -6.10
CA CYS A 59 -1.35 -9.79 -6.97
C CYS A 59 -2.14 -8.75 -6.19
N VAL A 60 -2.63 -9.10 -4.99
CA VAL A 60 -3.36 -8.17 -4.14
C VAL A 60 -2.43 -7.05 -3.66
N THR A 61 -1.19 -7.40 -3.30
CA THR A 61 -0.23 -6.39 -2.85
C THR A 61 0.02 -5.34 -3.92
N TYR A 62 0.29 -5.79 -5.16
CA TYR A 62 0.50 -4.87 -6.27
C TYR A 62 -0.75 -4.09 -6.63
N GLY A 63 -1.92 -4.74 -6.54
CA GLY A 63 -3.20 -4.07 -6.82
C GLY A 63 -3.49 -2.96 -5.84
N LEU A 64 -3.26 -3.19 -4.56
CA LEU A 64 -3.42 -2.15 -3.54
C LEU A 64 -2.40 -1.03 -3.74
N TYR A 65 -1.21 -1.37 -4.21
CA TYR A 65 -0.21 -0.36 -4.56
C TYR A 65 -0.72 0.54 -5.67
N VAL A 66 -1.36 -0.03 -6.71
CA VAL A 66 -1.94 0.76 -7.79
C VAL A 66 -2.91 1.80 -7.23
N LEU A 67 -3.80 1.38 -6.33
CA LEU A 67 -4.77 2.28 -5.74
C LEU A 67 -4.11 3.34 -4.88
N LEU A 68 -3.36 2.93 -3.86
CA LEU A 68 -2.84 3.86 -2.87
C LEU A 68 -1.71 4.74 -3.41
N ASN A 69 -1.03 4.31 -4.47
CA ASN A 69 0.02 5.13 -5.07
C ASN A 69 -0.49 5.94 -6.27
N SER A 70 -1.79 5.92 -6.54
CA SER A 70 -2.39 6.73 -7.60
C SER A 70 -2.60 8.17 -7.14
N SER A 71 -2.67 9.08 -8.11
CA SER A 71 -2.97 10.48 -7.83
C SER A 71 -4.36 10.64 -7.23
N LEU A 72 -5.33 9.86 -7.73
CA LEU A 72 -6.71 9.93 -7.27
C LEU A 72 -6.83 9.64 -5.79
N TYR A 73 -6.21 8.56 -5.33
CA TYR A 73 -6.29 8.17 -3.93
C TYR A 73 -5.50 9.11 -3.03
N ASP A 74 -4.41 9.66 -3.52
CA ASP A 74 -3.66 10.67 -2.76
C ASP A 74 -4.50 11.94 -2.55
N CYS A 75 -5.18 12.39 -3.59
CA CYS A 75 -6.10 13.53 -3.49
C CYS A 75 -7.25 13.24 -2.54
N TYR A 76 -7.82 12.04 -2.64
CA TYR A 76 -8.90 11.63 -1.75
C TYR A 76 -8.43 11.61 -0.30
N TYR A 77 -7.24 11.06 -0.06
CA TYR A 77 -6.68 10.99 1.28
C TYR A 77 -6.47 12.38 1.88
N ARG A 78 -6.03 13.34 1.08
CA ARG A 78 -5.82 14.72 1.55
C ARG A 78 -7.12 15.37 2.00
N ILE A 79 -8.25 14.97 1.43
CA ILE A 79 -9.57 15.46 1.85
C ILE A 79 -9.93 14.88 3.22
N LEU A 80 -9.63 13.59 3.43
CA LEU A 80 -9.97 12.90 4.67
C LEU A 80 -9.09 13.28 5.85
N ASN A 81 -7.82 13.59 5.61
CA ASN A 81 -6.83 13.76 6.67
C ASN A 81 -6.12 15.09 6.58
N GLY A 82 -6.26 15.90 7.64
CA GLY A 82 -5.56 17.18 7.75
C GLY A 82 -4.30 17.13 8.63
N SER A 83 -3.96 15.98 9.20
CA SER A 83 -2.81 15.85 10.10
C SER A 83 -1.56 15.40 9.35
N THR A 84 -0.42 15.35 10.05
CA THR A 84 0.85 14.89 9.47
C THR A 84 1.03 13.38 9.57
N GLN A 85 0.12 12.69 10.25
CA GLN A 85 0.22 11.25 10.45
C GLN A 85 -0.76 10.51 9.54
N VAL A 86 -0.24 9.55 8.78
CA VAL A 86 -1.07 8.69 7.94
C VAL A 86 -1.49 7.49 8.77
N ASN A 87 -2.78 7.43 9.11
CA ASN A 87 -3.34 6.39 9.97
C ASN A 87 -4.09 5.33 9.17
N SER A 88 -4.06 4.10 9.66
CA SER A 88 -4.80 3.01 9.04
C SER A 88 -6.31 3.27 9.06
N THR A 89 -6.81 4.04 10.02
CA THR A 89 -8.23 4.37 10.11
C THR A 89 -8.72 5.07 8.86
N GLU A 90 -8.02 6.12 8.40
CA GLU A 90 -8.39 6.85 7.20
C GLU A 90 -8.20 6.00 5.95
N ILE A 91 -7.14 5.19 5.91
CA ILE A 91 -6.91 4.29 4.78
C ILE A 91 -8.06 3.29 4.66
N ASN A 92 -8.52 2.76 5.78
CA ASN A 92 -9.61 1.79 5.80
C ASN A 92 -10.96 2.39 5.42
N GLN A 93 -11.10 3.71 5.49
CA GLN A 93 -12.34 4.40 5.09
C GLN A 93 -12.41 4.66 3.59
N MET A 94 -11.31 4.53 2.88
CA MET A 94 -11.32 4.77 1.44
C MET A 94 -11.97 3.60 0.71
N PRO A 95 -12.82 3.88 -0.29
CA PRO A 95 -13.47 2.82 -1.05
C PRO A 95 -12.44 2.04 -1.87
N ILE A 96 -12.60 0.72 -1.92
CA ILE A 96 -11.76 -0.14 -2.75
C ILE A 96 -12.65 -0.97 -3.67
N PRO A 97 -12.16 -1.31 -4.87
CA PRO A 97 -12.93 -2.15 -5.78
C PRO A 97 -12.96 -3.61 -5.31
N GLU A 98 -13.71 -4.43 -6.03
CA GLU A 98 -13.78 -5.86 -5.76
C GLU A 98 -12.39 -6.48 -5.86
N ARG A 99 -12.21 -7.58 -5.12
CA ARG A 99 -10.93 -8.28 -5.09
C ARG A 99 -10.42 -8.66 -6.49
N GLN A 100 -11.31 -9.09 -7.38
CA GLN A 100 -10.92 -9.47 -8.74
C GLN A 100 -10.27 -8.31 -9.48
N VAL A 101 -10.82 -7.11 -9.35
CA VAL A 101 -10.27 -5.91 -9.97
C VAL A 101 -8.89 -5.59 -9.39
N ILE A 102 -8.76 -5.68 -8.08
CA ILE A 102 -7.48 -5.46 -7.40
C ILE A 102 -6.42 -6.42 -7.93
N GLU A 103 -6.77 -7.70 -8.04
CA GLU A 103 -5.83 -8.72 -8.54
C GLU A 103 -5.41 -8.45 -9.99
N GLU A 104 -6.36 -8.07 -10.84
CA GLU A 104 -6.07 -7.78 -12.24
C GLU A 104 -5.17 -6.56 -12.39
N MET A 105 -5.45 -5.50 -11.65
CA MET A 105 -4.58 -4.32 -11.64
C MET A 105 -3.18 -4.69 -11.15
N GLY A 106 -3.09 -5.53 -10.15
CA GLY A 106 -1.82 -5.99 -9.62
C GLY A 106 -1.01 -6.79 -10.63
N ARG A 107 -1.67 -7.70 -11.35
CA ARG A 107 -0.99 -8.48 -12.39
C ARG A 107 -0.41 -7.57 -13.47
N GLU A 108 -1.16 -6.54 -13.84
CA GLU A 108 -0.68 -5.59 -14.85
C GLU A 108 0.54 -4.81 -14.32
N LEU A 109 0.47 -4.32 -13.09
CA LEU A 109 1.58 -3.55 -12.52
C LEU A 109 2.86 -4.36 -12.38
N MET A 110 2.75 -5.67 -12.17
CA MET A 110 3.93 -6.55 -12.05
C MET A 110 4.85 -6.50 -13.27
N HIS A 111 4.33 -6.08 -14.42
CA HIS A 111 5.09 -5.99 -15.66
C HIS A 111 5.60 -4.57 -15.95
N HIS A 112 5.42 -3.65 -15.01
CA HIS A 112 5.80 -2.24 -15.17
C HIS A 112 6.59 -1.76 -13.96
N GLU A 113 7.23 -0.60 -14.14
CA GLU A 113 7.91 0.04 -13.02
C GLU A 113 6.90 0.59 -12.01
N LEU A 114 7.28 0.58 -10.74
CA LEU A 114 6.47 1.15 -9.67
C LEU A 114 6.56 2.67 -9.73
N SER A 115 5.53 3.31 -10.24
CA SER A 115 5.48 4.77 -10.35
C SER A 115 4.03 5.24 -10.28
N GLU A 116 3.86 6.50 -9.89
CA GLU A 116 2.52 7.11 -9.87
C GLU A 116 1.92 7.14 -11.26
N VAL A 117 2.71 7.43 -12.27
CA VAL A 117 2.25 7.50 -13.65
C VAL A 117 1.68 6.15 -14.11
N ASN A 118 2.40 5.07 -13.85
CA ASN A 118 1.92 3.74 -14.22
C ASN A 118 0.69 3.34 -13.44
N CYS A 119 0.64 3.67 -12.15
CA CYS A 119 -0.55 3.41 -11.33
C CYS A 119 -1.76 4.15 -11.88
N ASP A 120 -1.60 5.41 -12.24
CA ASP A 120 -2.69 6.22 -12.79
C ASP A 120 -3.19 5.65 -14.12
N LYS A 121 -2.29 5.20 -14.97
CA LYS A 121 -2.65 4.59 -16.26
C LYS A 121 -3.48 3.32 -16.06
N ILE A 122 -3.04 2.46 -15.14
CA ILE A 122 -3.74 1.21 -14.87
C ILE A 122 -5.10 1.50 -14.27
N LEU A 123 -5.15 2.35 -13.26
CA LEU A 123 -6.41 2.67 -12.59
C LEU A 123 -7.42 3.32 -13.53
N SER A 124 -6.97 4.17 -14.44
CA SER A 124 -7.87 4.92 -15.33
C SER A 124 -8.74 3.99 -16.20
N ARG A 125 -8.28 2.78 -16.47
CA ARG A 125 -9.05 1.81 -17.25
C ARG A 125 -10.25 1.27 -16.49
N TRP A 126 -10.23 1.38 -15.19
CA TRP A 126 -11.26 0.80 -14.31
C TRP A 126 -12.23 1.83 -13.75
N ILE A 127 -11.92 3.11 -13.86
CA ILE A 127 -12.72 4.19 -13.28
C ILE A 127 -13.27 5.16 -14.33
N SER A 128 -13.27 4.77 -15.56
CA SER A 128 -13.76 5.63 -16.65
C SER A 128 -15.26 5.93 -16.53
#